data_2ed060418de5e8e8fd209052867cf70f
#
_entry.id   2ed060418de5e8e8fd209052867cf70f
#
_cell.length_a   1.000
_cell.length_b   1.000
_cell.length_c   1.000
_cell.angle_alpha   90.00
_cell.angle_beta   90.00
_cell.angle_gamma   90.00
#
_symmetry.space_group_name_H-M   'P 1'
#
loop_
_entity.id
_entity.type
_entity.pdbx_description
1 polymer ?
#
loop_
_entity_poly.entity_id
_entity_poly.type
_entity_poly.pdbx_seq_one_letter_code
_entity_poly.pdbx_strand_id
1 'polypeptide(L)'
;FYLVGDAGNLDQDEAFHNMNILEDSLSKASENSTLIFLGDNIYPAGMPKKEDKERGLAEKKMDNQISLSNQFKGKTIFIPGNHDWYNNGIKGLKREEDYVIEKLGDKSAFAPRNGCPIETRKINKKLTLILVDTEWVLANWDKNPGINEKCDIKTREDFYTEFEDQLNKNQNRTIVVATHHPLITNGSHGGKYSWEKQIFPLENKFPLPVLGSVINLTRATGGITHQDISNQNYKNLSDRLKTLISGRKNVVVV
;
A
#
# COMPACT_ATOMS: atom_id res chain seq x y z
N PHE A 1 -0.40 -5.78 -16.15
CA PHE A 1 -0.20 -5.68 -14.70
C PHE A 1 -1.11 -6.67 -13.98
N TYR A 2 -0.58 -7.34 -12.97
CA TYR A 2 -1.32 -8.10 -11.96
C TYR A 2 -1.21 -7.31 -10.65
N LEU A 3 -2.33 -7.11 -9.97
CA LEU A 3 -2.41 -6.24 -8.79
C LEU A 3 -2.98 -7.03 -7.62
N VAL A 4 -2.33 -6.96 -6.48
CA VAL A 4 -2.74 -7.65 -5.25
C VAL A 4 -2.64 -6.68 -4.09
N GLY A 5 -3.74 -6.37 -3.43
CA GLY A 5 -3.76 -5.56 -2.21
C GLY A 5 -3.92 -6.42 -0.97
N ASP A 6 -3.46 -5.93 0.18
CA ASP A 6 -3.72 -6.51 1.51
C ASP A 6 -3.32 -7.99 1.67
N ALA A 7 -2.32 -8.44 0.92
CA ALA A 7 -1.92 -9.84 0.87
C ALA A 7 -1.34 -10.37 2.19
N GLY A 8 -0.97 -9.51 3.11
CA GLY A 8 -0.44 -9.87 4.43
C GLY A 8 -1.48 -10.31 5.46
N ASN A 9 -2.79 -10.15 5.16
CA ASN A 9 -3.87 -10.53 6.07
C ASN A 9 -4.40 -11.95 5.81
N LEU A 10 -3.53 -12.87 5.48
CA LEU A 10 -3.91 -14.24 5.14
C LEU A 10 -4.29 -15.04 6.38
N ASP A 11 -5.57 -15.06 6.73
CA ASP A 11 -6.16 -16.16 7.48
C ASP A 11 -6.43 -17.35 6.54
N GLN A 12 -6.06 -18.52 6.97
CA GLN A 12 -5.48 -19.62 6.20
C GLN A 12 -6.29 -20.25 5.06
N ASP A 13 -7.59 -20.14 4.96
CA ASP A 13 -8.35 -20.95 4.01
C ASP A 13 -8.83 -20.20 2.75
N GLU A 14 -9.40 -19.01 2.85
CA GLU A 14 -9.84 -18.23 1.67
C GLU A 14 -8.66 -17.67 0.88
N ALA A 15 -7.61 -17.33 1.55
CA ALA A 15 -6.40 -16.80 0.96
C ALA A 15 -5.65 -17.82 0.11
N PHE A 16 -5.61 -19.08 0.50
CA PHE A 16 -5.05 -20.15 -0.32
C PHE A 16 -5.78 -20.30 -1.65
N HIS A 17 -7.11 -20.18 -1.65
CA HIS A 17 -7.88 -20.29 -2.88
C HIS A 17 -7.58 -19.15 -3.86
N ASN A 18 -7.57 -17.91 -3.37
CA ASN A 18 -7.28 -16.73 -4.20
C ASN A 18 -5.82 -16.72 -4.70
N MET A 19 -4.88 -17.17 -3.87
CA MET A 19 -3.48 -17.32 -4.25
C MET A 19 -3.28 -18.37 -5.34
N ASN A 20 -3.98 -19.50 -5.29
CA ASN A 20 -3.90 -20.54 -6.32
C ASN A 20 -4.44 -20.04 -7.67
N ILE A 21 -5.52 -19.27 -7.69
CA ILE A 21 -6.05 -18.65 -8.92
C ILE A 21 -5.06 -17.66 -9.49
N LEU A 22 -4.43 -16.87 -8.63
CA LEU A 22 -3.40 -15.92 -9.04
C LEU A 22 -2.18 -16.66 -9.60
N GLU A 23 -1.71 -17.71 -8.93
CA GLU A 23 -0.58 -18.53 -9.36
C GLU A 23 -0.78 -19.10 -10.78
N ASP A 24 -1.96 -19.68 -11.07
CA ASP A 24 -2.30 -20.16 -12.41
C ASP A 24 -2.25 -19.02 -13.45
N SER A 25 -2.73 -17.85 -13.09
CA SER A 25 -2.69 -16.67 -13.97
C SER A 25 -1.26 -16.17 -14.21
N LEU A 26 -0.42 -16.15 -13.17
CA LEU A 26 0.97 -15.71 -13.24
C LEU A 26 1.85 -16.68 -14.02
N SER A 27 1.60 -17.99 -13.92
CA SER A 27 2.33 -19.02 -14.66
C SER A 27 2.21 -18.86 -16.20
N LYS A 28 1.09 -18.30 -16.65
CA LYS A 28 0.77 -18.01 -18.06
C LYS A 28 1.20 -16.62 -18.52
N ALA A 29 1.68 -15.80 -17.60
CA ALA A 29 2.04 -14.40 -17.87
C ALA A 29 3.34 -14.32 -18.69
N SER A 30 3.45 -13.28 -19.52
CA SER A 30 4.67 -13.01 -20.27
C SER A 30 5.75 -12.35 -19.40
N GLU A 31 6.99 -12.40 -19.87
CA GLU A 31 8.13 -11.71 -19.24
C GLU A 31 7.99 -10.17 -19.19
N ASN A 32 7.12 -9.61 -20.05
CA ASN A 32 6.81 -8.18 -20.05
C ASN A 32 5.71 -7.80 -19.04
N SER A 33 5.25 -8.75 -18.25
CA SER A 33 4.24 -8.51 -17.21
C SER A 33 4.88 -7.97 -15.93
N THR A 34 4.08 -7.30 -15.11
CA THR A 34 4.50 -6.82 -13.80
C THR A 34 3.43 -7.21 -12.77
N LEU A 35 3.85 -7.86 -11.71
CA LEU A 35 3.05 -8.13 -10.52
C LEU A 35 3.36 -7.02 -9.50
N ILE A 36 2.32 -6.39 -8.96
CA ILE A 36 2.47 -5.34 -7.93
C ILE A 36 1.64 -5.74 -6.72
N PHE A 37 2.32 -5.92 -5.59
CA PHE A 37 1.68 -5.99 -4.29
C PHE A 37 1.45 -4.55 -3.80
N LEU A 38 0.18 -4.18 -3.61
CA LEU A 38 -0.26 -2.81 -3.36
C LEU A 38 -0.25 -2.42 -1.88
N GLY A 39 0.61 -3.03 -1.09
CA GLY A 39 0.77 -2.70 0.33
C GLY A 39 -0.03 -3.56 1.28
N ASP A 40 0.19 -3.32 2.56
CA ASP A 40 -0.25 -4.16 3.67
C ASP A 40 0.22 -5.60 3.48
N ASN A 41 1.53 -5.71 3.27
CA ASN A 41 2.20 -6.97 2.98
C ASN A 41 2.36 -7.83 4.24
N ILE A 42 2.35 -7.21 5.44
CA ILE A 42 2.51 -7.92 6.71
C ILE A 42 1.55 -7.35 7.78
N TYR A 43 0.46 -8.06 8.04
CA TYR A 43 -0.41 -7.80 9.18
C TYR A 43 0.08 -8.49 10.47
N PRO A 44 -0.18 -7.92 11.69
CA PRO A 44 -0.87 -6.65 11.88
C PRO A 44 0.04 -5.42 11.83
N ALA A 45 1.36 -5.55 11.74
CA ALA A 45 2.25 -4.42 12.01
C ALA A 45 3.61 -4.46 11.28
N GLY A 46 3.67 -4.99 10.06
CA GLY A 46 4.90 -5.00 9.27
C GLY A 46 6.01 -5.91 9.83
N MET A 47 7.24 -5.69 9.40
CA MET A 47 8.37 -6.60 9.69
C MET A 47 9.03 -6.30 11.05
N PRO A 48 8.93 -7.21 12.05
CA PRO A 48 9.58 -7.06 13.36
C PRO A 48 11.11 -7.21 13.29
N LYS A 49 11.80 -6.94 14.40
CA LYS A 49 13.21 -7.26 14.55
C LYS A 49 13.43 -8.78 14.53
N LYS A 50 14.67 -9.22 14.23
CA LYS A 50 15.01 -10.66 14.14
C LYS A 50 14.78 -11.42 15.43
N GLU A 51 14.95 -10.75 16.58
CA GLU A 51 14.82 -11.34 17.91
C GLU A 51 13.36 -11.35 18.43
N ASP A 52 12.44 -10.75 17.68
CA ASP A 52 11.02 -10.66 18.07
C ASP A 52 10.32 -12.00 17.82
N LYS A 53 9.47 -12.41 18.76
CA LYS A 53 8.69 -13.65 18.67
C LYS A 53 7.76 -13.69 17.45
N GLU A 54 7.27 -12.54 16.99
CA GLU A 54 6.38 -12.42 15.83
C GLU A 54 7.14 -12.43 14.49
N ARG A 55 8.50 -12.40 14.53
CA ARG A 55 9.31 -12.33 13.32
C ARG A 55 9.06 -13.51 12.38
N GLY A 56 9.03 -14.74 12.89
CA GLY A 56 8.80 -15.93 12.07
C GLY A 56 7.44 -15.95 11.36
N LEU A 57 6.40 -15.39 12.01
CA LEU A 57 5.09 -15.26 11.38
C LEU A 57 5.09 -14.20 10.28
N ALA A 58 5.73 -13.07 10.52
CA ALA A 58 5.88 -12.00 9.51
C ALA A 58 6.65 -12.48 8.27
N GLU A 59 7.76 -13.21 8.49
CA GLU A 59 8.53 -13.83 7.39
C GLU A 59 7.69 -14.83 6.60
N LYS A 60 6.93 -15.69 7.28
CA LYS A 60 6.05 -16.65 6.61
C LYS A 60 5.00 -15.95 5.72
N LYS A 61 4.40 -14.87 6.19
CA LYS A 61 3.44 -14.07 5.40
C LYS A 61 4.09 -13.49 4.15
N MET A 62 5.29 -12.95 4.29
CA MET A 62 6.05 -12.42 3.16
C MET A 62 6.51 -13.53 2.21
N ASP A 63 7.03 -14.65 2.74
CA ASP A 63 7.47 -15.79 1.92
C ASP A 63 6.32 -16.37 1.07
N ASN A 64 5.10 -16.40 1.57
CA ASN A 64 3.93 -16.81 0.80
C ASN A 64 3.69 -15.90 -0.42
N GLN A 65 3.85 -14.61 -0.29
CA GLN A 65 3.72 -13.65 -1.40
C GLN A 65 4.90 -13.77 -2.37
N ILE A 66 6.11 -13.89 -1.84
CA ILE A 66 7.34 -14.06 -2.62
C ILE A 66 7.30 -15.36 -3.44
N SER A 67 6.70 -16.43 -2.91
CA SER A 67 6.59 -17.70 -3.62
C SER A 67 5.84 -17.59 -4.94
N LEU A 68 4.85 -16.70 -5.04
CA LEU A 68 4.16 -16.40 -6.30
C LEU A 68 5.09 -15.83 -7.37
N SER A 69 6.13 -15.12 -6.94
CA SER A 69 7.13 -14.52 -7.84
C SER A 69 8.07 -15.55 -8.45
N ASN A 70 8.26 -16.70 -7.81
CA ASN A 70 9.19 -17.74 -8.27
C ASN A 70 8.74 -18.39 -9.58
N GLN A 71 7.44 -18.45 -9.84
CA GLN A 71 6.87 -19.00 -11.07
C GLN A 71 6.52 -17.91 -12.11
N PHE A 72 6.62 -16.66 -11.72
CA PHE A 72 6.30 -15.53 -12.57
C PHE A 72 7.50 -15.07 -13.38
N LYS A 73 7.36 -15.06 -14.70
CA LYS A 73 8.45 -14.68 -15.62
C LYS A 73 8.69 -13.16 -15.69
N GLY A 74 7.73 -12.37 -15.22
CA GLY A 74 7.77 -10.91 -15.24
C GLY A 74 8.51 -10.33 -14.04
N LYS A 75 8.26 -9.06 -13.74
CA LYS A 75 8.84 -8.35 -12.60
C LYS A 75 7.85 -8.26 -11.46
N THR A 76 8.32 -8.51 -10.24
CA THR A 76 7.52 -8.33 -9.02
C THR A 76 7.96 -7.07 -8.30
N ILE A 77 6.98 -6.30 -7.82
CA ILE A 77 7.19 -5.06 -7.06
C ILE A 77 6.27 -5.10 -5.86
N PHE A 78 6.82 -4.79 -4.69
CA PHE A 78 6.07 -4.54 -3.46
C PHE A 78 6.07 -3.05 -3.20
N ILE A 79 4.91 -2.47 -2.89
CA ILE A 79 4.81 -1.12 -2.32
C ILE A 79 4.35 -1.22 -0.87
N PRO A 80 4.66 -0.25 0.00
CA PRO A 80 4.17 -0.26 1.37
C PRO A 80 2.72 0.19 1.47
N GLY A 81 2.00 -0.44 2.43
CA GLY A 81 0.76 0.06 2.99
C GLY A 81 0.97 0.60 4.41
N ASN A 82 -0.11 0.92 5.11
CA ASN A 82 0.00 1.48 6.46
C ASN A 82 0.46 0.45 7.50
N HIS A 83 0.05 -0.82 7.39
CA HIS A 83 0.48 -1.86 8.31
C HIS A 83 1.98 -2.11 8.25
N ASP A 84 2.61 -1.94 7.09
CA ASP A 84 4.05 -2.13 6.89
C ASP A 84 4.87 -1.09 7.69
N TRP A 85 4.28 0.07 8.01
CA TRP A 85 4.88 1.12 8.83
C TRP A 85 4.70 0.94 10.34
N TYR A 86 3.78 0.10 10.80
CA TYR A 86 3.42 0.06 12.23
C TYR A 86 4.50 -0.53 13.13
N ASN A 87 5.44 -1.29 12.59
CA ASN A 87 6.54 -1.85 13.37
C ASN A 87 7.73 -0.88 13.49
N ASN A 88 7.56 0.19 14.25
CA ASN A 88 8.61 1.19 14.49
C ASN A 88 8.92 2.07 13.24
N GLY A 89 7.91 2.43 12.46
CA GLY A 89 8.00 3.38 11.36
C GLY A 89 9.01 2.95 10.30
N ILE A 90 9.84 3.90 9.87
CA ILE A 90 10.87 3.70 8.83
C ILE A 90 11.81 2.52 9.11
N LYS A 91 12.07 2.19 10.38
CA LYS A 91 12.95 1.06 10.73
C LYS A 91 12.29 -0.29 10.44
N GLY A 92 10.98 -0.39 10.61
CA GLY A 92 10.20 -1.57 10.24
C GLY A 92 10.11 -1.73 8.75
N LEU A 93 9.72 -0.67 8.07
CA LEU A 93 9.64 -0.63 6.61
C LEU A 93 10.98 -1.01 5.96
N LYS A 94 12.08 -0.50 6.50
CA LYS A 94 13.41 -0.85 5.97
C LYS A 94 13.77 -2.33 6.14
N ARG A 95 13.34 -2.97 7.25
CA ARG A 95 13.54 -4.42 7.43
C ARG A 95 12.73 -5.24 6.43
N GLU A 96 11.55 -4.77 6.08
CA GLU A 96 10.70 -5.40 5.05
C GLU A 96 11.31 -5.23 3.66
N GLU A 97 11.71 -4.00 3.29
CA GLU A 97 12.42 -3.70 2.05
C GLU A 97 13.66 -4.60 1.89
N ASP A 98 14.51 -4.69 2.94
CA ASP A 98 15.71 -5.51 2.92
C ASP A 98 15.38 -7.00 2.77
N TYR A 99 14.33 -7.49 3.43
CA TYR A 99 13.89 -8.87 3.34
C TYR A 99 13.43 -9.24 1.91
N VAL A 100 12.58 -8.41 1.32
CA VAL A 100 12.08 -8.62 -0.06
C VAL A 100 13.23 -8.60 -1.06
N ILE A 101 14.13 -7.63 -0.95
CA ILE A 101 15.30 -7.51 -1.84
C ILE A 101 16.22 -8.71 -1.70
N GLU A 102 16.49 -9.17 -0.47
CA GLU A 102 17.34 -10.35 -0.20
C GLU A 102 16.72 -11.61 -0.81
N LYS A 103 15.44 -11.85 -0.57
CA LYS A 103 14.74 -13.06 -1.02
C LYS A 103 14.58 -13.14 -2.55
N LEU A 104 14.28 -12.03 -3.21
CA LEU A 104 14.11 -11.98 -4.66
C LEU A 104 15.44 -11.74 -5.42
N GLY A 105 16.50 -11.34 -4.74
CA GLY A 105 17.79 -10.98 -5.37
C GLY A 105 17.69 -9.76 -6.29
N ASP A 106 16.60 -8.98 -6.18
CA ASP A 106 16.32 -7.82 -7.02
C ASP A 106 16.13 -6.56 -6.18
N LYS A 107 17.08 -5.61 -6.32
CA LYS A 107 17.01 -4.31 -5.64
C LYS A 107 15.82 -3.45 -6.06
N SER A 108 15.18 -3.79 -7.16
CA SER A 108 13.99 -3.09 -7.65
C SER A 108 12.67 -3.72 -7.18
N ALA A 109 12.71 -4.79 -6.38
CA ALA A 109 11.52 -5.52 -5.96
C ALA A 109 10.69 -4.80 -4.88
N PHE A 110 11.24 -3.79 -4.19
CA PHE A 110 10.51 -2.96 -3.24
C PHE A 110 10.60 -1.48 -3.64
N ALA A 111 9.48 -0.77 -3.63
CA ALA A 111 9.43 0.64 -4.05
C ALA A 111 8.20 1.36 -3.46
N PRO A 112 8.31 2.66 -3.15
CA PRO A 112 9.52 3.48 -3.23
C PRO A 112 10.58 3.04 -2.22
N ARG A 113 11.85 3.16 -2.61
CA ARG A 113 12.97 2.71 -1.77
C ARG A 113 13.31 3.70 -0.66
N ASN A 114 13.94 3.16 0.40
CA ASN A 114 14.46 3.92 1.53
C ASN A 114 13.41 4.75 2.28
N GLY A 115 12.14 4.39 2.20
CA GLY A 115 11.03 5.13 2.79
C GLY A 115 10.79 6.50 2.12
N CYS A 116 11.13 6.65 0.85
CA CYS A 116 10.72 7.80 0.05
C CYS A 116 9.25 7.67 -0.37
N PRO A 117 8.53 8.78 -0.58
CA PRO A 117 7.10 8.72 -0.89
C PRO A 117 6.77 8.36 -2.33
N ILE A 118 7.71 8.49 -3.26
CA ILE A 118 7.46 8.31 -4.69
C ILE A 118 8.68 7.75 -5.40
N GLU A 119 8.43 6.87 -6.35
CA GLU A 119 9.45 6.38 -7.30
C GLU A 119 8.82 6.21 -8.68
N THR A 120 9.49 6.69 -9.73
CA THR A 120 9.01 6.60 -11.11
C THR A 120 9.87 5.64 -11.92
N ARG A 121 9.22 4.71 -12.61
CA ARG A 121 9.85 3.70 -13.47
C ARG A 121 9.33 3.78 -14.90
N LYS A 122 10.21 3.93 -15.86
CA LYS A 122 9.88 3.78 -17.29
C LYS A 122 9.88 2.30 -17.64
N ILE A 123 8.69 1.73 -17.82
CA ILE A 123 8.54 0.31 -18.16
C ILE A 123 8.95 0.05 -19.61
N ASN A 124 8.53 0.92 -20.53
CA ASN A 124 8.92 0.91 -21.92
C ASN A 124 8.75 2.31 -22.53
N LYS A 125 8.85 2.44 -23.86
CA LYS A 125 8.74 3.76 -24.55
C LYS A 125 7.37 4.43 -24.40
N LYS A 126 6.30 3.69 -24.08
CA LYS A 126 4.91 4.17 -24.01
C LYS A 126 4.29 4.11 -22.64
N LEU A 127 4.96 3.51 -21.66
CA LEU A 127 4.40 3.21 -20.36
C LEU A 127 5.35 3.64 -19.23
N THR A 128 4.82 4.38 -18.28
CA THR A 128 5.49 4.78 -17.04
C THR A 128 4.67 4.31 -15.86
N LEU A 129 5.34 3.80 -14.84
CA LEU A 129 4.76 3.42 -13.56
C LEU A 129 5.25 4.42 -12.50
N ILE A 130 4.32 5.01 -11.76
CA ILE A 130 4.59 5.85 -10.59
C ILE A 130 4.12 5.08 -9.37
N LEU A 131 5.05 4.75 -8.48
CA LEU A 131 4.82 4.02 -7.24
C LEU A 131 4.78 5.03 -6.10
N VAL A 132 3.71 5.03 -5.32
CA VAL A 132 3.47 6.03 -4.26
C VAL A 132 3.25 5.34 -2.92
N ASP A 133 4.06 5.70 -1.94
CA ASP A 133 3.82 5.41 -0.54
C ASP A 133 2.88 6.47 0.04
N THR A 134 1.60 6.16 0.06
CA THR A 134 0.57 7.06 0.57
C THR A 134 0.60 7.19 2.09
N GLU A 135 1.07 6.16 2.82
CA GLU A 135 1.23 6.24 4.27
C GLU A 135 2.29 7.27 4.67
N TRP A 136 3.36 7.42 3.88
CA TRP A 136 4.35 8.49 4.09
C TRP A 136 3.69 9.88 4.15
N VAL A 137 2.71 10.15 3.29
CA VAL A 137 1.97 11.43 3.29
C VAL A 137 1.00 11.53 4.46
N LEU A 138 0.37 10.41 4.84
CA LEU A 138 -0.63 10.37 5.92
C LEU A 138 0.01 10.27 7.30
N ALA A 139 1.22 9.70 7.42
CA ALA A 139 1.90 9.44 8.68
C ALA A 139 2.03 10.70 9.55
N ASN A 140 1.96 10.49 10.86
CA ASN A 140 2.29 11.52 11.83
C ASN A 140 3.82 11.64 11.93
N TRP A 141 4.39 12.63 11.27
CA TRP A 141 5.84 12.83 11.17
C TRP A 141 6.50 13.15 12.51
N ASP A 142 5.78 13.75 13.46
CA ASP A 142 6.30 14.00 14.81
C ASP A 142 6.59 12.69 15.55
N LYS A 143 5.83 11.63 15.23
CA LYS A 143 6.02 10.29 15.80
C LYS A 143 6.97 9.42 14.98
N ASN A 144 7.38 9.84 13.80
CA ASN A 144 8.26 9.12 12.89
C ASN A 144 9.52 9.95 12.58
N PRO A 145 10.38 10.26 13.56
CA PRO A 145 11.61 10.98 13.31
C PRO A 145 12.51 10.18 12.36
N GLY A 146 13.18 10.86 11.45
CA GLY A 146 14.03 10.21 10.46
C GLY A 146 13.33 9.72 9.20
N ILE A 147 12.00 9.89 9.08
CA ILE A 147 11.24 9.49 7.88
C ILE A 147 11.83 10.08 6.59
N ASN A 148 12.45 11.25 6.66
CA ASN A 148 12.99 11.96 5.49
C ASN A 148 14.52 11.85 5.35
N GLU A 149 15.23 11.11 6.21
CA GLU A 149 16.70 11.17 6.25
C GLU A 149 17.36 10.77 4.93
N LYS A 150 16.84 9.75 4.27
CA LYS A 150 17.42 9.17 3.04
C LYS A 150 16.68 9.55 1.76
N CYS A 151 15.82 10.55 1.83
CA CYS A 151 15.03 11.00 0.71
C CYS A 151 15.22 12.49 0.44
N ASP A 152 15.26 12.92 -0.82
CA ASP A 152 15.34 14.33 -1.20
C ASP A 152 14.02 15.07 -0.94
N ILE A 153 12.91 14.35 -0.96
CA ILE A 153 11.58 14.88 -0.63
C ILE A 153 11.48 15.02 0.88
N LYS A 154 11.31 16.24 1.36
CA LYS A 154 11.34 16.56 2.80
C LYS A 154 9.97 16.92 3.38
N THR A 155 9.06 17.40 2.53
CA THR A 155 7.74 17.89 2.93
C THR A 155 6.64 17.26 2.06
N ARG A 156 5.39 17.36 2.54
CA ARG A 156 4.22 16.96 1.72
C ARG A 156 4.10 17.80 0.45
N GLU A 157 4.47 19.09 0.49
CA GLU A 157 4.46 19.94 -0.69
C GLU A 157 5.54 19.54 -1.72
N ASP A 158 6.73 19.14 -1.25
CA ASP A 158 7.75 18.58 -2.16
C ASP A 158 7.25 17.32 -2.85
N PHE A 159 6.52 16.45 -2.12
CA PHE A 159 5.90 15.26 -2.71
C PHE A 159 4.89 15.62 -3.81
N TYR A 160 3.99 16.56 -3.55
CA TYR A 160 3.01 16.96 -4.57
C TYR A 160 3.67 17.62 -5.78
N THR A 161 4.70 18.42 -5.56
CA THR A 161 5.50 19.03 -6.62
C THR A 161 6.18 17.95 -7.47
N GLU A 162 6.85 16.99 -6.84
CA GLU A 162 7.50 15.89 -7.56
C GLU A 162 6.46 15.02 -8.31
N PHE A 163 5.31 14.73 -7.69
CA PHE A 163 4.24 13.97 -8.34
C PHE A 163 3.76 14.69 -9.62
N GLU A 164 3.49 15.98 -9.54
CA GLU A 164 3.09 16.80 -10.70
C GLU A 164 4.17 16.83 -11.77
N ASP A 165 5.42 17.01 -11.39
CA ASP A 165 6.57 16.97 -12.27
C ASP A 165 6.69 15.63 -13.02
N GLN A 166 6.48 14.51 -12.34
CA GLN A 166 6.49 13.20 -12.97
C GLN A 166 5.33 13.02 -13.95
N LEU A 167 4.14 13.52 -13.65
CA LEU A 167 3.02 13.54 -14.59
C LEU A 167 3.35 14.35 -15.85
N ASN A 168 3.94 15.54 -15.68
CA ASN A 168 4.31 16.45 -16.78
C ASN A 168 5.43 15.88 -17.64
N LYS A 169 6.49 15.34 -17.03
CA LYS A 169 7.62 14.71 -17.74
C LYS A 169 7.20 13.49 -18.57
N ASN A 170 6.09 12.85 -18.21
CA ASN A 170 5.60 11.64 -18.86
C ASN A 170 4.26 11.83 -19.61
N GLN A 171 3.84 13.06 -19.89
CA GLN A 171 2.55 13.39 -20.51
C GLN A 171 2.26 12.66 -21.85
N ASN A 172 3.32 12.28 -22.60
CA ASN A 172 3.21 11.56 -23.86
C ASN A 172 3.23 10.02 -23.71
N ARG A 173 3.05 9.51 -22.47
CA ARG A 173 3.09 8.10 -22.12
C ARG A 173 1.83 7.74 -21.35
N THR A 174 1.42 6.50 -21.41
CA THR A 174 0.45 6.00 -20.43
C THR A 174 1.14 5.97 -19.07
N ILE A 175 0.50 6.51 -18.06
CA ILE A 175 1.00 6.55 -16.69
C ILE A 175 0.08 5.68 -15.83
N VAL A 176 0.66 4.69 -15.18
CA VAL A 176 -0.02 3.92 -14.13
C VAL A 176 0.52 4.42 -12.79
N VAL A 177 -0.37 4.88 -11.94
CA VAL A 177 -0.05 5.30 -10.56
C VAL A 177 -0.52 4.18 -9.62
N ALA A 178 0.40 3.53 -8.95
CA ALA A 178 0.10 2.50 -7.97
C ALA A 178 0.19 3.06 -6.55
N THR A 179 -0.90 2.89 -5.80
CA THR A 179 -1.05 3.38 -4.42
C THR A 179 -1.70 2.31 -3.55
N HIS A 180 -1.38 2.31 -2.25
CA HIS A 180 -2.12 1.46 -1.29
C HIS A 180 -3.48 2.05 -0.96
N HIS A 181 -3.52 3.31 -0.51
CA HIS A 181 -4.78 3.96 -0.14
C HIS A 181 -5.57 4.38 -1.38
N PRO A 182 -6.83 3.93 -1.52
CA PRO A 182 -7.65 4.29 -2.68
C PRO A 182 -8.06 5.77 -2.65
N LEU A 183 -8.02 6.44 -3.79
CA LEU A 183 -8.50 7.83 -3.89
C LEU A 183 -10.04 7.92 -3.78
N ILE A 184 -10.74 6.84 -4.09
CA ILE A 184 -12.19 6.71 -3.99
C ILE A 184 -12.49 5.34 -3.42
N THR A 185 -13.27 5.26 -2.35
CA THR A 185 -13.66 3.99 -1.75
C THR A 185 -15.13 3.99 -1.32
N ASN A 186 -15.75 2.82 -1.44
CA ASN A 186 -17.08 2.54 -0.91
C ASN A 186 -17.04 1.57 0.28
N GLY A 187 -15.85 1.22 0.78
CA GLY A 187 -15.66 0.33 1.91
C GLY A 187 -15.81 1.01 3.28
N SER A 188 -15.39 0.31 4.33
CA SER A 188 -15.46 0.80 5.72
C SER A 188 -14.67 2.09 5.95
N HIS A 189 -13.52 2.26 5.31
CA HIS A 189 -12.75 3.51 5.34
C HIS A 189 -13.45 4.66 4.61
N GLY A 190 -14.41 4.35 3.71
CA GLY A 190 -15.34 5.30 3.08
C GLY A 190 -16.60 5.58 3.89
N GLY A 191 -16.67 5.11 5.14
CA GLY A 191 -17.80 5.32 6.04
C GLY A 191 -18.99 4.37 5.80
N LYS A 192 -18.84 3.36 4.93
CA LYS A 192 -19.87 2.33 4.72
C LYS A 192 -19.52 1.08 5.50
N TYR A 193 -20.28 0.82 6.54
CA TYR A 193 -20.09 -0.34 7.42
C TYR A 193 -21.18 -1.38 7.20
N SER A 194 -20.80 -2.66 7.18
CA SER A 194 -21.76 -3.77 7.16
C SER A 194 -22.57 -3.81 8.45
N TRP A 195 -23.75 -4.43 8.41
CA TRP A 195 -24.60 -4.65 9.59
C TRP A 195 -23.87 -5.38 10.71
N GLU A 196 -23.01 -6.32 10.34
CA GLU A 196 -22.19 -7.09 11.27
C GLU A 196 -21.21 -6.18 12.04
N LYS A 197 -20.50 -5.29 11.35
CA LYS A 197 -19.61 -4.28 11.99
C LYS A 197 -20.35 -3.23 12.81
N GLN A 198 -21.67 -3.02 12.56
CA GLN A 198 -22.50 -2.16 13.41
C GLN A 198 -22.87 -2.84 14.73
N ILE A 199 -23.04 -4.16 14.72
CA ILE A 199 -23.38 -4.94 15.91
C ILE A 199 -22.12 -5.33 16.69
N PHE A 200 -21.03 -5.68 16.00
CA PHE A 200 -19.75 -6.16 16.55
C PHE A 200 -18.61 -5.21 16.19
N PRO A 201 -18.52 -4.01 16.75
CA PRO A 201 -17.55 -2.99 16.34
C PRO A 201 -16.09 -3.31 16.71
N LEU A 202 -15.87 -4.22 17.67
CA LEU A 202 -14.55 -4.53 18.23
C LEU A 202 -14.02 -5.90 17.79
N GLU A 203 -14.57 -6.48 16.73
CA GLU A 203 -14.22 -7.84 16.25
C GLU A 203 -14.40 -8.96 17.30
N ASN A 204 -14.83 -8.62 18.50
CA ASN A 204 -15.19 -9.53 19.57
C ASN A 204 -16.64 -9.94 19.41
N LYS A 205 -16.95 -11.22 19.72
CA LYS A 205 -18.31 -11.75 19.67
C LYS A 205 -19.31 -11.09 20.65
N PHE A 206 -18.99 -9.94 21.19
CA PHE A 206 -19.84 -9.19 22.11
C PHE A 206 -20.66 -8.14 21.33
N PRO A 207 -21.98 -8.28 21.24
CA PRO A 207 -22.80 -7.33 20.50
C PRO A 207 -22.91 -6.01 21.26
N LEU A 208 -22.52 -4.93 20.61
CA LEU A 208 -22.62 -3.55 21.12
C LEU A 208 -23.29 -2.64 20.06
N PRO A 209 -24.56 -2.89 19.71
CA PRO A 209 -25.17 -2.28 18.53
C PRO A 209 -25.24 -0.75 18.59
N VAL A 210 -25.50 -0.15 19.75
CA VAL A 210 -25.57 1.31 19.90
C VAL A 210 -24.16 1.91 19.87
N LEU A 211 -23.24 1.31 20.63
CA LEU A 211 -21.85 1.78 20.69
C LEU A 211 -21.14 1.59 19.34
N GLY A 212 -21.40 0.49 18.64
CA GLY A 212 -20.89 0.24 17.30
C GLY A 212 -21.37 1.27 16.29
N SER A 213 -22.66 1.59 16.31
CA SER A 213 -23.22 2.64 15.43
C SER A 213 -22.61 4.01 15.72
N VAL A 214 -22.38 4.37 16.98
CA VAL A 214 -21.73 5.64 17.36
C VAL A 214 -20.27 5.66 16.91
N ILE A 215 -19.49 4.59 17.15
CA ILE A 215 -18.09 4.49 16.70
C ILE A 215 -18.02 4.59 15.18
N ASN A 216 -18.84 3.86 14.47
CA ASN A 216 -18.85 3.86 13.00
C ASN A 216 -19.28 5.23 12.44
N LEU A 217 -20.28 5.88 13.06
CA LEU A 217 -20.69 7.24 12.68
C LEU A 217 -19.58 8.26 12.92
N THR A 218 -18.88 8.19 14.07
CA THR A 218 -17.79 9.10 14.37
C THR A 218 -16.58 8.87 13.45
N ARG A 219 -16.30 7.64 13.04
CA ARG A 219 -15.28 7.33 12.02
C ARG A 219 -15.70 7.83 10.64
N ALA A 220 -16.95 7.59 10.25
CA ALA A 220 -17.47 8.01 8.95
C ALA A 220 -17.51 9.53 8.78
N THR A 221 -17.77 10.27 9.85
CA THR A 221 -17.96 11.74 9.80
C THR A 221 -16.76 12.52 10.35
N GLY A 222 -16.10 12.00 11.37
CA GLY A 222 -15.04 12.70 12.10
C GLY A 222 -13.62 12.33 11.72
N GLY A 223 -13.42 11.22 10.96
CA GLY A 223 -12.09 10.80 10.54
C GLY A 223 -11.14 10.59 11.70
N ILE A 224 -11.51 9.75 12.68
CA ILE A 224 -10.77 9.54 13.93
C ILE A 224 -9.36 9.02 13.66
N THR A 225 -9.22 8.12 12.66
CA THR A 225 -7.92 7.62 12.24
C THR A 225 -7.48 8.29 10.93
N HIS A 226 -6.17 8.41 10.73
CA HIS A 226 -5.64 8.95 9.46
C HIS A 226 -5.91 8.03 8.25
N GLN A 227 -6.40 6.83 8.49
CA GLN A 227 -6.86 5.88 7.47
C GLN A 227 -8.33 6.11 7.05
N ASP A 228 -9.09 6.87 7.81
CA ASP A 228 -10.47 7.15 7.44
C ASP A 228 -10.51 8.25 6.36
N ILE A 229 -11.25 8.03 5.27
CA ILE A 229 -11.35 8.99 4.16
C ILE A 229 -11.92 10.36 4.60
N SER A 230 -12.65 10.39 5.71
CA SER A 230 -13.15 11.62 6.34
C SER A 230 -12.08 12.38 7.12
N ASN A 231 -10.91 11.78 7.40
CA ASN A 231 -9.78 12.45 8.02
C ASN A 231 -9.24 13.56 7.11
N GLN A 232 -8.88 14.71 7.69
CA GLN A 232 -8.45 15.88 6.91
C GLN A 232 -7.19 15.62 6.07
N ASN A 233 -6.21 14.87 6.62
CA ASN A 233 -5.00 14.54 5.86
C ASN A 233 -5.31 13.63 4.67
N TYR A 234 -6.21 12.64 4.87
CA TYR A 234 -6.63 11.76 3.79
C TYR A 234 -7.40 12.53 2.70
N LYS A 235 -8.35 13.40 3.10
CA LYS A 235 -9.05 14.29 2.15
C LYS A 235 -8.07 15.14 1.37
N ASN A 236 -7.13 15.78 2.05
CA ASN A 236 -6.12 16.61 1.39
C ASN A 236 -5.30 15.81 0.38
N LEU A 237 -4.84 14.60 0.75
CA LEU A 237 -4.11 13.71 -0.15
C LEU A 237 -4.97 13.35 -1.38
N SER A 238 -6.16 12.83 -1.13
CA SER A 238 -7.07 12.38 -2.19
C SER A 238 -7.44 13.53 -3.14
N ASP A 239 -7.83 14.68 -2.60
CA ASP A 239 -8.27 15.82 -3.41
C ASP A 239 -7.11 16.44 -4.19
N ARG A 240 -5.92 16.53 -3.59
CA ARG A 240 -4.71 17.03 -4.29
C ARG A 240 -4.33 16.10 -5.44
N LEU A 241 -4.25 14.78 -5.21
CA LEU A 241 -3.94 13.82 -6.26
C LEU A 241 -4.99 13.82 -7.37
N LYS A 242 -6.28 13.83 -7.02
CA LYS A 242 -7.37 13.96 -8.01
C LYS A 242 -7.26 15.22 -8.84
N THR A 243 -6.95 16.35 -8.21
CA THR A 243 -6.77 17.63 -8.91
C THR A 243 -5.60 17.56 -9.90
N LEU A 244 -4.46 17.04 -9.49
CA LEU A 244 -3.26 16.90 -10.34
C LEU A 244 -3.48 15.94 -11.51
N ILE A 245 -4.32 14.93 -11.34
CA ILE A 245 -4.64 13.93 -12.38
C ILE A 245 -5.79 14.42 -13.30
N SER A 246 -6.62 15.33 -12.81
CA SER A 246 -7.81 15.80 -13.53
C SER A 246 -7.47 16.29 -14.92
N GLY A 247 -8.27 15.90 -15.91
CA GLY A 247 -8.08 16.25 -17.31
C GLY A 247 -6.99 15.45 -18.06
N ARG A 248 -6.21 14.63 -17.38
CA ARG A 248 -5.16 13.79 -17.98
C ARG A 248 -5.75 12.46 -18.44
N LYS A 249 -5.94 12.29 -19.75
CA LYS A 249 -6.52 11.06 -20.34
C LYS A 249 -5.57 9.86 -20.35
N ASN A 250 -4.31 10.08 -20.07
CA ASN A 250 -3.24 9.09 -20.11
C ASN A 250 -2.86 8.53 -18.73
N VAL A 251 -3.59 8.86 -17.67
CA VAL A 251 -3.30 8.44 -16.30
C VAL A 251 -4.35 7.45 -15.80
N VAL A 252 -3.90 6.35 -15.23
CA VAL A 252 -4.72 5.35 -14.53
C VAL A 252 -4.19 5.21 -13.11
N VAL A 253 -5.04 5.24 -12.11
CA VAL A 253 -4.69 4.99 -10.69
C VAL A 253 -5.20 3.62 -10.30
N VAL A 254 -4.34 2.85 -9.62
CA VAL A 254 -4.60 1.50 -9.13
C VAL A 254 -4.17 1.35 -7.69
#